data_90a90d7175ac523990c5e671d53c2e00
#
_entry.id   90a90d7175ac523990c5e671d53c2e00
#
_cell.length_a   1.000
_cell.length_b   1.000
_cell.length_c   1.000
_cell.angle_alpha   90.00
_cell.angle_beta   90.00
_cell.angle_gamma   90.00
#
_symmetry.space_group_name_H-M   'P 1'
#
loop_
_entity.id
_entity.type
_entity.pdbx_description
1 polymer ?
#
loop_
_entity_poly.entity_id
_entity_poly.type
_entity_poly.pdbx_seq_one_letter_code
_entity_poly.pdbx_strand_id
1 'polypeptide(L)'
;MKKLFLSVAVLCVTLFVQAKDYADYVSPLVGTQSSFELSTGNTYPAISRPWGMNFWTPQTGKMGDGWQYVYTANKIRGFKQTHQPSPWINDYGQFSIMPVTGKPEVEEDKRASWFSHKAEIAKPYYYKVYLAEHDVVTEMVPTERAAMFRFTFPENDSYVVVDAFDRGSAINVI
;
A
#
# COMPACT_ATOMS: atom_id res chain seq x y z
N MET A 1 15.66 23.11 48.59
CA MET A 1 14.75 21.98 48.33
C MET A 1 13.51 22.39 47.55
N LYS A 2 12.72 23.40 47.93
CA LYS A 2 11.50 23.82 47.17
C LYS A 2 11.75 24.19 45.70
N LYS A 3 12.86 24.86 45.37
CA LYS A 3 13.22 25.25 43.98
C LYS A 3 13.60 24.04 43.13
N LEU A 4 14.23 23.02 43.73
CA LEU A 4 14.57 21.78 43.03
C LEU A 4 13.32 20.95 42.67
N PHE A 5 12.36 20.89 43.60
CA PHE A 5 11.08 20.21 43.36
C PHE A 5 10.27 20.89 42.26
N LEU A 6 10.26 22.21 42.17
CA LEU A 6 9.57 22.94 41.12
C LEU A 6 10.21 22.70 39.74
N SER A 7 11.55 22.67 39.66
CA SER A 7 12.27 22.38 38.42
C SER A 7 12.03 20.97 37.91
N VAL A 8 11.99 19.96 38.80
CA VAL A 8 11.67 18.58 38.44
C VAL A 8 10.22 18.45 37.99
N ALA A 9 9.27 19.12 38.65
CA ALA A 9 7.87 19.10 38.26
C ALA A 9 7.65 19.73 36.87
N VAL A 10 8.33 20.83 36.54
CA VAL A 10 8.26 21.45 35.20
C VAL A 10 8.88 20.52 34.14
N LEU A 11 9.99 19.86 34.44
CA LEU A 11 10.62 18.90 33.53
C LEU A 11 9.71 17.68 33.24
N CYS A 12 9.03 17.17 34.27
CA CYS A 12 8.07 16.06 34.09
C CYS A 12 6.85 16.45 33.25
N VAL A 13 6.36 17.69 33.35
CA VAL A 13 5.22 18.14 32.52
C VAL A 13 5.61 18.27 31.05
N THR A 14 6.84 18.65 30.74
CA THR A 14 7.29 18.76 29.33
C THR A 14 7.48 17.41 28.66
N LEU A 15 7.65 16.32 29.39
CA LEU A 15 7.80 14.97 28.82
C LEU A 15 6.47 14.36 28.34
N PHE A 16 5.33 14.96 28.65
CA PHE A 16 4.00 14.48 28.21
C PHE A 16 3.41 15.27 27.04
N VAL A 17 4.16 16.19 26.44
CA VAL A 17 3.72 16.84 25.21
C VAL A 17 3.94 15.87 24.05
N GLN A 18 2.94 15.03 23.77
CA GLN A 18 2.92 14.27 22.54
C GLN A 18 2.70 15.24 21.38
N ALA A 19 3.68 15.33 20.51
CA ALA A 19 3.51 16.03 19.26
C ALA A 19 2.40 15.34 18.45
N LYS A 20 1.37 16.10 18.05
CA LYS A 20 0.29 15.61 17.25
C LYS A 20 0.83 15.30 15.85
N ASP A 21 0.69 14.05 15.40
CA ASP A 21 1.05 13.66 14.03
C ASP A 21 -0.04 14.17 13.08
N TYR A 22 0.24 15.27 12.40
CA TYR A 22 -0.71 15.84 11.42
C TYR A 22 -0.87 14.96 10.17
N ALA A 23 0.01 14.01 9.92
CA ALA A 23 -0.15 13.03 8.85
C ALA A 23 -1.36 12.11 9.05
N ASP A 24 -1.88 11.99 10.27
CA ASP A 24 -3.11 11.25 10.57
C ASP A 24 -4.37 11.88 9.94
N TYR A 25 -4.32 13.15 9.55
CA TYR A 25 -5.41 13.84 8.85
C TYR A 25 -5.33 13.70 7.33
N VAL A 26 -4.26 13.12 6.80
CA VAL A 26 -4.08 12.89 5.37
C VAL A 26 -4.51 11.47 5.03
N SER A 27 -5.57 11.33 4.22
CA SER A 27 -6.03 10.03 3.74
C SER A 27 -5.71 9.86 2.26
N PRO A 28 -4.80 8.96 1.88
CA PRO A 28 -4.56 8.63 0.49
C PRO A 28 -5.77 7.99 -0.21
N LEU A 29 -6.79 7.58 0.53
CA LEU A 29 -8.00 6.95 -0.01
C LEU A 29 -9.01 7.98 -0.55
N VAL A 30 -8.80 9.28 -0.32
CA VAL A 30 -9.68 10.34 -0.84
C VAL A 30 -9.68 10.32 -2.37
N GLY A 31 -10.87 10.32 -2.98
CA GLY A 31 -11.05 10.29 -4.44
C GLY A 31 -10.95 8.89 -5.08
N THR A 32 -10.73 7.84 -4.30
CA THR A 32 -10.64 6.46 -4.81
C THR A 32 -12.00 5.78 -4.98
N GLN A 33 -13.07 6.41 -4.52
CA GLN A 33 -14.45 5.97 -4.73
C GLN A 33 -15.23 7.08 -5.45
N SER A 34 -15.69 6.79 -6.66
CA SER A 34 -16.59 7.66 -7.38
C SER A 34 -17.54 6.83 -8.26
N SER A 35 -18.49 7.45 -8.93
CA SER A 35 -19.35 6.78 -9.89
C SER A 35 -18.69 6.69 -11.26
N PHE A 36 -19.22 5.85 -12.15
CA PHE A 36 -18.75 5.77 -13.54
C PHE A 36 -18.81 7.13 -14.24
N GLU A 37 -19.85 7.93 -13.98
CA GLU A 37 -20.03 9.28 -14.55
C GLU A 37 -18.97 10.26 -14.02
N LEU A 38 -18.42 10.02 -12.85
CA LEU A 38 -17.42 10.85 -12.18
C LEU A 38 -16.02 10.23 -12.18
N SER A 39 -15.72 9.37 -13.14
CA SER A 39 -14.42 8.71 -13.25
C SER A 39 -14.06 7.83 -12.05
N THR A 40 -14.85 6.78 -11.81
CA THR A 40 -14.60 5.80 -10.73
C THR A 40 -13.16 5.30 -10.73
N GLY A 41 -12.50 5.35 -9.57
CA GLY A 41 -11.13 4.87 -9.40
C GLY A 41 -10.07 5.69 -10.15
N ASN A 42 -10.38 6.91 -10.53
CA ASN A 42 -9.46 7.78 -11.27
C ASN A 42 -8.27 8.26 -10.41
N THR A 43 -8.39 8.14 -9.09
CA THR A 43 -7.28 8.27 -8.16
C THR A 43 -7.07 6.95 -7.44
N TYR A 44 -5.85 6.71 -6.99
CA TYR A 44 -5.49 5.54 -6.19
C TYR A 44 -4.77 5.99 -4.93
N PRO A 45 -4.69 5.16 -3.87
CA PRO A 45 -3.93 5.50 -2.68
C PRO A 45 -2.45 5.54 -3.01
N ALA A 46 -1.94 6.73 -3.30
CA ALA A 46 -0.54 6.95 -3.65
C ALA A 46 0.32 6.96 -2.39
N ILE A 47 1.09 5.91 -2.19
CA ILE A 47 2.03 5.78 -1.07
C ILE A 47 3.41 6.17 -1.60
N SER A 48 3.87 7.38 -1.28
CA SER A 48 5.03 8.00 -1.95
C SER A 48 5.87 8.95 -1.11
N ARG A 49 5.72 9.00 0.21
CA ARG A 49 6.52 9.77 1.17
C ARG A 49 6.38 11.30 1.26
N PRO A 50 5.41 11.97 1.05
CA PRO A 50 4.50 12.15 -0.06
C PRO A 50 5.16 12.63 -1.36
N TRP A 51 6.45 12.97 -1.38
CA TRP A 51 7.20 13.56 -2.51
C TRP A 51 8.22 12.61 -3.14
N GLY A 52 8.00 11.31 -3.04
CA GLY A 52 8.85 10.31 -3.69
C GLY A 52 8.78 10.38 -5.21
N MET A 53 9.79 9.85 -5.88
CA MET A 53 9.86 9.76 -7.34
C MET A 53 9.11 8.53 -7.88
N ASN A 54 8.59 7.70 -7.00
CA ASN A 54 7.75 6.57 -7.34
C ASN A 54 6.57 6.50 -6.38
N PHE A 55 5.44 6.05 -6.88
CA PHE A 55 4.23 5.80 -6.11
C PHE A 55 3.98 4.32 -6.04
N TRP A 56 3.53 3.86 -4.89
CA TRP A 56 3.10 2.49 -4.71
C TRP A 56 1.64 2.46 -4.33
N THR A 57 0.91 1.48 -4.83
CA THR A 57 -0.53 1.33 -4.59
C THR A 57 -0.93 -0.14 -4.53
N PRO A 58 -1.89 -0.52 -3.67
CA PRO A 58 -2.58 -1.79 -3.85
C PRO A 58 -3.31 -1.79 -5.20
N GLN A 59 -3.36 -2.94 -5.83
CA GLN A 59 -4.04 -3.17 -7.09
C GLN A 59 -5.33 -3.95 -6.83
N THR A 60 -6.48 -3.37 -7.18
CA THR A 60 -7.79 -4.06 -7.12
C THR A 60 -8.32 -4.41 -8.49
N GLY A 61 -7.96 -3.65 -9.54
CA GLY A 61 -8.25 -3.96 -10.94
C GLY A 61 -7.26 -4.95 -11.54
N LYS A 62 -7.56 -5.47 -12.72
CA LYS A 62 -6.64 -6.30 -13.52
C LYS A 62 -5.67 -5.43 -14.30
N MET A 63 -4.59 -6.05 -14.76
CA MET A 63 -3.76 -5.44 -15.78
C MET A 63 -4.58 -5.21 -17.05
N GLY A 64 -4.54 -4.00 -17.58
CA GLY A 64 -5.38 -3.57 -18.71
C GLY A 64 -6.62 -2.79 -18.31
N ASP A 65 -7.11 -2.91 -17.08
CA ASP A 65 -8.13 -2.01 -16.55
C ASP A 65 -7.55 -0.59 -16.44
N GLY A 66 -8.35 0.43 -16.77
CA GLY A 66 -7.93 1.83 -16.60
C GLY A 66 -7.75 2.26 -15.14
N TRP A 67 -8.18 1.43 -14.21
CA TRP A 67 -8.26 1.72 -12.80
C TRP A 67 -7.38 0.76 -11.99
N GLN A 68 -6.37 1.29 -11.35
CA GLN A 68 -5.47 0.48 -10.51
C GLN A 68 -6.13 0.08 -9.19
N TYR A 69 -6.93 0.98 -8.63
CA TYR A 69 -7.60 0.79 -7.35
C TYR A 69 -8.99 1.41 -7.39
N VAL A 70 -9.97 0.69 -6.86
CA VAL A 70 -11.33 1.16 -6.63
C VAL A 70 -11.71 0.85 -5.20
N TYR A 71 -12.11 1.85 -4.41
CA TYR A 71 -12.41 1.70 -2.98
C TYR A 71 -13.49 0.66 -2.69
N THR A 72 -14.49 0.52 -3.57
CA THR A 72 -15.58 -0.46 -3.40
C THR A 72 -15.16 -1.89 -3.72
N ALA A 73 -13.97 -2.12 -4.24
CA ALA A 73 -13.46 -3.47 -4.47
C ALA A 73 -13.09 -4.14 -3.15
N ASN A 74 -13.22 -5.45 -3.10
CA ASN A 74 -13.01 -6.26 -1.90
C ASN A 74 -11.86 -7.24 -2.02
N LYS A 75 -11.10 -7.21 -3.15
CA LYS A 75 -9.94 -8.04 -3.38
C LYS A 75 -8.75 -7.24 -3.87
N ILE A 76 -7.58 -7.56 -3.35
CA ILE A 76 -6.28 -7.07 -3.83
C ILE A 76 -5.64 -8.17 -4.67
N ARG A 77 -5.09 -7.79 -5.85
CA ARG A 77 -4.40 -8.67 -6.81
C ARG A 77 -2.89 -8.54 -6.79
N GLY A 78 -2.40 -7.50 -6.11
CA GLY A 78 -0.98 -7.20 -5.99
C GLY A 78 -0.73 -5.79 -5.51
N PHE A 79 0.55 -5.41 -5.46
CA PHE A 79 1.01 -4.06 -5.13
C PHE A 79 1.84 -3.57 -6.30
N LYS A 80 1.41 -2.48 -6.92
CA LYS A 80 2.03 -1.91 -8.12
C LYS A 80 2.94 -0.75 -7.79
N GLN A 81 4.06 -0.68 -8.48
CA GLN A 81 4.80 0.55 -8.61
C GLN A 81 4.26 1.37 -9.78
N THR A 82 4.10 2.65 -9.57
CA THR A 82 3.75 3.63 -10.59
C THR A 82 4.46 4.94 -10.28
N HIS A 83 4.41 5.91 -11.18
CA HIS A 83 4.95 7.25 -10.95
C HIS A 83 3.95 8.36 -11.29
N GLN A 84 2.71 7.97 -11.58
CA GLN A 84 1.65 8.90 -11.96
C GLN A 84 0.45 8.74 -11.02
N PRO A 85 -0.05 9.83 -10.43
CA PRO A 85 -1.19 9.76 -9.50
C PRO A 85 -2.50 9.30 -10.13
N SER A 86 -2.66 9.50 -11.46
CA SER A 86 -3.86 9.11 -12.19
C SER A 86 -3.48 8.34 -13.47
N PRO A 87 -3.36 7.02 -13.43
CA PRO A 87 -2.97 6.20 -14.57
C PRO A 87 -4.16 6.03 -15.53
N TRP A 88 -4.37 7.00 -16.39
CA TRP A 88 -5.51 7.05 -17.30
C TRP A 88 -5.49 5.96 -18.37
N ILE A 89 -4.34 5.68 -18.94
CA ILE A 89 -4.18 4.75 -20.07
C ILE A 89 -3.41 3.48 -19.70
N ASN A 90 -3.23 3.25 -18.42
CA ASN A 90 -2.54 2.08 -17.87
C ASN A 90 -1.14 1.84 -18.46
N ASP A 91 -0.44 2.92 -18.79
CA ASP A 91 0.92 2.92 -19.34
C ASP A 91 2.01 2.94 -18.26
N TYR A 92 1.63 3.11 -17.01
CA TYR A 92 2.48 3.07 -15.84
C TYR A 92 2.07 1.91 -14.91
N GLY A 93 3.00 1.40 -14.12
CA GLY A 93 2.76 0.23 -13.28
C GLY A 93 3.04 -1.08 -14.03
N GLN A 94 4.28 -1.19 -14.51
CA GLN A 94 4.74 -2.28 -15.39
C GLN A 94 4.92 -3.62 -14.68
N PHE A 95 4.82 -3.65 -13.37
CA PHE A 95 4.86 -4.89 -12.59
C PHE A 95 4.06 -4.77 -11.31
N SER A 96 3.68 -5.91 -10.76
CA SER A 96 3.12 -6.01 -9.42
C SER A 96 3.82 -7.07 -8.59
N ILE A 97 3.71 -6.93 -7.27
CA ILE A 97 4.23 -7.89 -6.28
C ILE A 97 3.03 -8.40 -5.48
N MET A 98 2.92 -9.73 -5.34
CA MET A 98 1.86 -10.34 -4.54
C MET A 98 2.41 -11.48 -3.69
N PRO A 99 2.25 -11.44 -2.36
CA PRO A 99 2.52 -12.60 -1.52
C PRO A 99 1.37 -13.61 -1.65
N VAL A 100 1.71 -14.88 -1.79
CA VAL A 100 0.74 -15.99 -1.90
C VAL A 100 1.21 -17.18 -1.06
N THR A 101 0.28 -18.04 -0.64
CA THR A 101 0.57 -19.22 0.17
C THR A 101 0.03 -20.49 -0.47
N GLY A 102 0.58 -21.63 -0.07
CA GLY A 102 0.19 -22.97 -0.49
C GLY A 102 0.77 -23.39 -1.85
N LYS A 103 0.59 -22.59 -2.88
CA LYS A 103 1.18 -22.82 -4.23
C LYS A 103 1.48 -21.50 -4.93
N PRO A 104 2.45 -21.45 -5.83
CA PRO A 104 2.75 -20.25 -6.60
C PRO A 104 1.67 -20.00 -7.66
N GLU A 105 0.67 -19.19 -7.31
CA GLU A 105 -0.42 -18.83 -8.21
C GLU A 105 -0.08 -17.52 -8.94
N VAL A 106 0.01 -17.58 -10.25
CA VAL A 106 0.43 -16.45 -11.10
C VAL A 106 -0.75 -15.70 -11.72
N GLU A 107 -1.91 -16.35 -11.86
CA GLU A 107 -3.08 -15.70 -12.44
C GLU A 107 -3.69 -14.66 -11.52
N GLU A 108 -3.90 -13.44 -12.01
CA GLU A 108 -4.37 -12.30 -11.20
C GLU A 108 -5.67 -12.57 -10.43
N ASP A 109 -6.64 -13.24 -11.05
CA ASP A 109 -7.92 -13.54 -10.40
C ASP A 109 -7.79 -14.62 -9.32
N LYS A 110 -6.93 -15.60 -9.55
CA LYS A 110 -6.74 -16.73 -8.62
C LYS A 110 -5.89 -16.36 -7.43
N ARG A 111 -4.90 -15.47 -7.61
CA ARG A 111 -4.09 -14.96 -6.50
C ARG A 111 -4.76 -13.84 -5.71
N ALA A 112 -5.85 -13.28 -6.23
CA ALA A 112 -6.54 -12.16 -5.60
C ALA A 112 -7.07 -12.52 -4.21
N SER A 113 -6.76 -11.72 -3.22
CA SER A 113 -7.12 -11.94 -1.82
C SER A 113 -8.13 -10.94 -1.31
N TRP A 114 -9.10 -11.43 -0.54
CA TRP A 114 -10.00 -10.56 0.21
C TRP A 114 -9.25 -9.70 1.20
N PHE A 115 -9.69 -8.47 1.36
CA PHE A 115 -9.23 -7.55 2.38
C PHE A 115 -10.38 -6.73 2.96
N SER A 116 -10.12 -6.02 4.03
CA SER A 116 -11.10 -5.15 4.67
C SER A 116 -10.49 -3.78 4.96
N HIS A 117 -11.19 -2.72 4.59
CA HIS A 117 -10.81 -1.34 4.94
C HIS A 117 -10.74 -1.09 6.45
N LYS A 118 -11.43 -1.91 7.27
CA LYS A 118 -11.31 -1.83 8.74
C LYS A 118 -9.95 -2.29 9.26
N ALA A 119 -9.24 -3.10 8.48
CA ALA A 119 -7.90 -3.61 8.78
C ALA A 119 -6.82 -3.02 7.83
N GLU A 120 -7.21 -2.08 6.97
CA GLU A 120 -6.32 -1.35 6.07
C GLU A 120 -5.80 -0.09 6.75
N ILE A 121 -4.51 0.14 6.64
CA ILE A 121 -3.87 1.40 7.02
C ILE A 121 -3.25 2.00 5.77
N ALA A 122 -3.75 3.16 5.35
CA ALA A 122 -3.21 3.90 4.22
C ALA A 122 -2.78 5.30 4.68
N LYS A 123 -1.47 5.53 4.71
CA LYS A 123 -0.84 6.83 4.98
C LYS A 123 0.08 7.20 3.82
N PRO A 124 0.41 8.46 3.60
CA PRO A 124 1.29 8.86 2.50
C PRO A 124 2.66 8.15 2.50
N TYR A 125 3.10 7.67 3.65
CA TYR A 125 4.42 7.06 3.88
C TYR A 125 4.37 5.60 4.36
N TYR A 126 3.17 5.02 4.52
CA TYR A 126 3.01 3.66 5.04
C TYR A 126 1.69 3.05 4.58
N TYR A 127 1.76 1.81 4.17
CA TYR A 127 0.58 1.01 3.87
C TYR A 127 0.63 -0.33 4.60
N LYS A 128 -0.50 -0.77 5.11
CA LYS A 128 -0.64 -2.09 5.73
C LYS A 128 -2.00 -2.67 5.42
N VAL A 129 -2.04 -3.96 5.12
CA VAL A 129 -3.28 -4.71 4.87
C VAL A 129 -3.10 -6.18 5.24
N TYR A 130 -4.18 -6.82 5.65
CA TYR A 130 -4.28 -8.28 5.81
C TYR A 130 -4.95 -8.89 4.58
N LEU A 131 -4.31 -9.89 4.00
CA LEU A 131 -4.75 -10.64 2.83
C LEU A 131 -5.33 -11.99 3.27
N ALA A 132 -6.66 -12.10 3.28
CA ALA A 132 -7.35 -13.18 3.99
C ALA A 132 -7.18 -14.57 3.33
N GLU A 133 -7.15 -14.69 1.99
CA GLU A 133 -6.95 -15.97 1.31
C GLU A 133 -5.55 -16.56 1.53
N HIS A 134 -4.58 -15.70 1.77
CA HIS A 134 -3.19 -16.10 1.94
C HIS A 134 -2.72 -16.07 3.38
N ASP A 135 -3.57 -15.57 4.31
CA ASP A 135 -3.21 -15.35 5.72
C ASP A 135 -1.91 -14.54 5.87
N VAL A 136 -1.77 -13.49 5.08
CA VAL A 136 -0.55 -12.66 5.03
C VAL A 136 -0.84 -11.24 5.45
N VAL A 137 -0.03 -10.73 6.37
CA VAL A 137 0.04 -9.28 6.61
C VAL A 137 1.10 -8.69 5.69
N THR A 138 0.68 -7.75 4.86
CA THR A 138 1.58 -6.98 3.98
C THR A 138 1.73 -5.57 4.53
N GLU A 139 2.99 -5.14 4.66
CA GLU A 139 3.37 -3.78 5.00
C GLU A 139 4.30 -3.22 3.95
N MET A 140 4.15 -1.93 3.64
CA MET A 140 4.93 -1.26 2.61
C MET A 140 5.33 0.14 3.06
N VAL A 141 6.60 0.45 2.93
CA VAL A 141 7.18 1.77 3.20
C VAL A 141 7.94 2.23 1.96
N PRO A 142 7.51 3.32 1.32
CA PRO A 142 8.24 3.87 0.18
C PRO A 142 9.48 4.61 0.66
N THR A 143 10.50 4.60 -0.18
CA THR A 143 11.61 5.54 -0.14
C THR A 143 11.46 6.55 -1.27
N GLU A 144 12.45 7.39 -1.51
CA GLU A 144 12.39 8.35 -2.61
C GLU A 144 12.28 7.66 -3.99
N ARG A 145 12.96 6.51 -4.19
CA ARG A 145 13.06 5.82 -5.48
C ARG A 145 12.76 4.32 -5.43
N ALA A 146 12.42 3.79 -4.26
CA ALA A 146 12.18 2.37 -4.03
C ALA A 146 11.09 2.19 -2.98
N ALA A 147 10.78 0.95 -2.62
CA ALA A 147 9.98 0.64 -1.45
C ALA A 147 10.55 -0.57 -0.72
N MET A 148 10.29 -0.62 0.57
CA MET A 148 10.53 -1.80 1.39
C MET A 148 9.19 -2.46 1.67
N PHE A 149 9.14 -3.76 1.41
CA PHE A 149 8.00 -4.61 1.76
C PHE A 149 8.35 -5.53 2.90
N ARG A 150 7.39 -5.75 3.79
CA ARG A 150 7.43 -6.80 4.79
C ARG A 150 6.18 -7.64 4.65
N PHE A 151 6.37 -8.92 4.35
CA PHE A 151 5.32 -9.93 4.32
C PHE A 151 5.45 -10.80 5.56
N THR A 152 4.41 -10.84 6.38
CA THR A 152 4.32 -11.78 7.51
C THR A 152 3.45 -12.94 7.06
N PHE A 153 4.08 -14.05 6.76
CA PHE A 153 3.45 -15.27 6.29
C PHE A 153 3.05 -16.18 7.47
N PRO A 154 2.04 -17.04 7.29
CA PRO A 154 1.79 -18.16 8.19
C PRO A 154 2.88 -19.24 8.06
N GLU A 155 2.80 -20.28 8.90
CA GLU A 155 3.74 -21.43 8.86
C GLU A 155 3.37 -22.44 7.74
N ASN A 156 3.43 -22.04 6.48
CA ASN A 156 3.19 -22.88 5.30
C ASN A 156 4.05 -22.44 4.12
N ASP A 157 3.95 -23.16 3.01
CA ASP A 157 4.62 -22.81 1.76
C ASP A 157 4.23 -21.39 1.35
N SER A 158 5.22 -20.53 1.24
CA SER A 158 5.04 -19.09 1.03
C SER A 158 5.86 -18.61 -0.15
N TYR A 159 5.27 -17.79 -0.98
CA TYR A 159 5.86 -17.29 -2.22
C TYR A 159 5.62 -15.80 -2.38
N VAL A 160 6.50 -15.15 -3.11
CA VAL A 160 6.29 -13.79 -3.61
C VAL A 160 6.26 -13.86 -5.12
N VAL A 161 5.11 -13.57 -5.70
CA VAL A 161 4.93 -13.47 -7.15
C VAL A 161 5.33 -12.06 -7.58
N VAL A 162 6.26 -11.97 -8.54
CA VAL A 162 6.58 -10.74 -9.27
C VAL A 162 5.99 -10.89 -10.67
N ASP A 163 4.94 -10.15 -10.95
CA ASP A 163 4.23 -10.19 -12.22
C ASP A 163 4.63 -8.98 -13.06
N ALA A 164 5.37 -9.23 -14.12
CA ALA A 164 5.81 -8.20 -15.06
C ALA A 164 4.87 -8.05 -16.26
N PHE A 165 3.74 -8.75 -16.23
CA PHE A 165 2.72 -8.77 -17.27
C PHE A 165 3.25 -9.15 -18.68
N ASP A 166 2.37 -9.29 -19.61
CA ASP A 166 2.66 -9.83 -20.97
C ASP A 166 3.02 -8.76 -22.01
N ARG A 167 3.48 -7.58 -21.58
CA ARG A 167 3.81 -6.46 -22.47
C ARG A 167 5.30 -6.37 -22.83
N GLY A 168 5.93 -7.49 -23.12
CA GLY A 168 7.33 -7.53 -23.55
C GLY A 168 8.34 -7.34 -22.42
N SER A 169 7.98 -7.75 -21.21
CA SER A 169 8.86 -7.71 -20.03
C SER A 169 9.77 -8.93 -19.98
N ALA A 170 10.96 -8.75 -19.37
CA ALA A 170 11.89 -9.83 -19.06
C ALA A 170 12.36 -9.68 -17.59
N ILE A 171 12.47 -10.79 -16.88
CA ILE A 171 12.97 -10.85 -15.51
C ILE A 171 14.21 -11.71 -15.49
N ASN A 172 15.33 -11.16 -15.03
CA ASN A 172 16.55 -11.90 -14.76
C ASN A 172 16.80 -11.96 -13.25
N VAL A 173 16.91 -13.16 -12.71
CA VAL A 173 17.31 -13.38 -11.31
C VAL A 173 18.82 -13.59 -11.30
N ILE A 174 19.53 -12.80 -10.48
CA ILE A 174 20.99 -12.79 -10.37
C ILE A 174 21.40 -13.44 -9.06
#